data_5ef3b09a63c6f400527d835444e7458f
#
_entry.id   5ef3b09a63c6f400527d835444e7458f
#
_cell.length_a   1.000
_cell.length_b   1.000
_cell.length_c   1.000
_cell.angle_alpha   90.00
_cell.angle_beta   90.00
_cell.angle_gamma   90.00
#
_symmetry.space_group_name_H-M   'P 1'
#
loop_
_entity.id
_entity.type
_entity.pdbx_description
1 polymer ?
#
loop_
_entity_poly.entity_id
_entity_poly.type
_entity_poly.pdbx_seq_one_letter_code
_entity_poly.pdbx_strand_id
1 'polypeptide(L)'
;MDQAPDTASIKKKLETIAERDNVPIIRAAERDLLLEAAEPVMPGRILEIGTAIGYSALLLAERFPSSEIDTIEVDPERHEIAVSAMKEAGMEDRVHCHLGDAADILKTLSGTYDFLYLDGPKGQYLRELMEIEPKLSPRAVICADNV
;
A
#
# COMPACT_ATOMS: atom_id res chain seq x y z
N MET A 1 28.09 -9.71 7.98
CA MET A 1 26.74 -10.06 8.49
C MET A 1 25.80 -8.91 8.19
N ASP A 2 24.80 -9.16 7.40
CA ASP A 2 23.86 -8.11 7.01
C ASP A 2 22.92 -7.80 8.15
N GLN A 3 22.83 -6.52 8.45
CA GLN A 3 21.84 -6.05 9.43
C GLN A 3 20.51 -5.85 8.73
N ALA A 4 19.43 -6.13 9.44
CA ALA A 4 18.10 -5.81 8.93
C ALA A 4 18.00 -4.30 8.67
N PRO A 5 17.35 -3.88 7.58
CA PRO A 5 17.17 -2.45 7.30
C PRO A 5 16.45 -1.75 8.45
N ASP A 6 16.84 -0.51 8.72
CA ASP A 6 16.22 0.30 9.75
C ASP A 6 14.94 0.94 9.23
N THR A 7 13.82 0.23 9.39
CA THR A 7 12.52 0.71 8.93
C THR A 7 12.04 1.95 9.70
N ALA A 8 12.46 2.10 10.95
CA ALA A 8 12.11 3.29 11.74
C ALA A 8 12.68 4.57 11.12
N SER A 9 13.93 4.50 10.66
CA SER A 9 14.60 5.61 9.99
C SER A 9 13.90 5.95 8.65
N ILE A 10 13.53 4.94 7.90
CA ILE A 10 12.84 5.11 6.62
C ILE A 10 11.46 5.72 6.83
N LYS A 11 10.70 5.26 7.83
CA LYS A 11 9.41 5.83 8.18
C LYS A 11 9.51 7.31 8.53
N LYS A 12 10.50 7.67 9.33
CA LYS A 12 10.74 9.06 9.73
C LYS A 12 11.09 9.93 8.53
N LYS A 13 11.88 9.41 7.62
CA LYS A 13 12.23 10.10 6.38
C LYS A 13 10.99 10.36 5.52
N LEU A 14 10.12 9.36 5.39
CA LEU A 14 8.87 9.51 4.65
C LEU A 14 7.92 10.52 5.33
N GLU A 15 7.84 10.51 6.65
CA GLU A 15 7.05 11.49 7.40
C GLU A 15 7.57 12.91 7.16
N THR A 16 8.88 13.09 7.09
CA THR A 16 9.50 14.38 6.81
C THR A 16 9.19 14.85 5.39
N ILE A 17 9.27 13.96 4.41
CA ILE A 17 8.93 14.26 3.02
C ILE A 17 7.45 14.64 2.91
N ALA A 18 6.58 13.90 3.57
CA ALA A 18 5.14 14.16 3.56
C ALA A 18 4.81 15.55 4.09
N GLU A 19 5.44 15.94 5.18
CA GLU A 19 5.24 17.25 5.78
C GLU A 19 5.78 18.37 4.89
N ARG A 20 7.01 18.19 4.36
CA ARG A 20 7.65 19.19 3.50
C ARG A 20 6.87 19.44 2.21
N ASP A 21 6.39 18.38 1.58
CA ASP A 21 5.79 18.44 0.26
C ASP A 21 4.26 18.37 0.29
N ASN A 22 3.65 18.41 1.48
CA ASN A 22 2.20 18.31 1.68
C ASN A 22 1.59 17.06 1.05
N VAL A 23 2.29 15.94 1.15
CA VAL A 23 1.76 14.66 0.68
C VAL A 23 0.94 14.05 1.82
N PRO A 24 -0.37 13.77 1.58
CA PRO A 24 -1.17 13.13 2.62
C PRO A 24 -0.71 11.69 2.84
N ILE A 25 -0.42 11.35 4.09
CA ILE A 25 -0.14 9.98 4.49
C ILE A 25 -1.05 9.63 5.67
N ILE A 26 -1.18 8.33 5.94
CA ILE A 26 -2.02 7.86 7.03
C ILE A 26 -1.57 8.48 8.36
N ARG A 27 -2.53 9.00 9.13
CA ARG A 27 -2.24 9.65 10.42
C ARG A 27 -1.93 8.60 11.48
N ALA A 28 -1.20 9.02 12.52
CA ALA A 28 -0.80 8.14 13.61
C ALA A 28 -1.98 7.39 14.24
N ALA A 29 -3.09 8.08 14.46
CA ALA A 29 -4.30 7.49 15.05
C ALA A 29 -4.93 6.42 14.17
N GLU A 30 -4.69 6.46 12.86
CA GLU A 30 -5.29 5.55 11.90
C GLU A 30 -4.39 4.37 11.53
N ARG A 31 -3.11 4.45 11.85
CA ARG A 31 -2.16 3.37 11.57
C ARG A 31 -2.54 2.07 12.24
N ASP A 32 -2.88 2.15 13.51
CA ASP A 32 -3.26 0.96 14.28
C ASP A 32 -4.56 0.37 13.76
N LEU A 33 -5.51 1.22 13.36
CA LEU A 33 -6.78 0.77 12.78
C LEU A 33 -6.57 0.02 11.48
N LEU A 34 -5.66 0.49 10.62
CA LEU A 34 -5.33 -0.18 9.37
C LEU A 34 -4.77 -1.57 9.65
N LEU A 35 -3.80 -1.66 10.54
CA LEU A 35 -3.16 -2.94 10.85
C LEU A 35 -4.12 -3.90 11.56
N GLU A 36 -4.96 -3.38 12.45
CA GLU A 36 -5.99 -4.18 13.12
C GLU A 36 -7.04 -4.72 12.14
N ALA A 37 -7.38 -3.95 11.11
CA ALA A 37 -8.33 -4.39 10.10
C ALA A 37 -7.79 -5.58 9.29
N ALA A 38 -6.50 -5.62 9.03
CA ALA A 38 -5.87 -6.69 8.26
C ALA A 38 -5.52 -7.92 9.12
N GLU A 39 -5.33 -7.74 10.41
CA GLU A 39 -4.88 -8.79 11.33
C GLU A 39 -5.72 -10.07 11.27
N PRO A 40 -7.07 -10.01 11.34
CA PRO A 40 -7.88 -11.23 11.36
C PRO A 40 -7.76 -12.11 10.13
N VAL A 41 -7.46 -11.52 8.96
CA VAL A 41 -7.33 -12.30 7.73
C VAL A 41 -5.92 -12.81 7.49
N MET A 42 -4.92 -12.30 8.22
CA MET A 42 -3.53 -12.68 8.01
C MET A 42 -3.22 -12.74 6.50
N PRO A 43 -3.27 -11.61 5.80
CA PRO A 43 -3.35 -11.62 4.34
C PRO A 43 -2.11 -12.20 3.68
N GLY A 44 -2.32 -13.08 2.69
CA GLY A 44 -1.25 -13.57 1.84
C GLY A 44 -0.93 -12.58 0.73
N ARG A 45 -1.96 -11.93 0.19
CA ARG A 45 -1.79 -10.89 -0.83
C ARG A 45 -2.62 -9.67 -0.48
N ILE A 46 -1.97 -8.51 -0.57
CA ILE A 46 -2.55 -7.21 -0.26
C ILE A 46 -2.55 -6.35 -1.52
N LEU A 47 -3.65 -5.65 -1.77
CA LEU A 47 -3.74 -4.66 -2.82
C LEU A 47 -3.97 -3.29 -2.20
N GLU A 48 -3.13 -2.32 -2.55
CA GLU A 48 -3.30 -0.94 -2.13
C GLU A 48 -3.49 -0.04 -3.34
N ILE A 49 -4.51 0.81 -3.31
CA ILE A 49 -4.71 1.83 -4.34
C ILE A 49 -4.46 3.20 -3.72
N GLY A 50 -3.46 3.90 -4.25
CA GLY A 50 -2.98 5.16 -3.69
C GLY A 50 -1.74 4.95 -2.84
N THR A 51 -0.63 4.54 -3.46
CA THR A 51 0.64 4.31 -2.77
C THR A 51 1.13 5.55 -2.03
N ALA A 52 0.87 6.72 -2.62
CA ALA A 52 1.53 7.96 -2.23
C ALA A 52 3.04 7.73 -2.22
N ILE A 53 3.72 8.02 -1.12
CA ILE A 53 5.17 7.83 -1.04
C ILE A 53 5.57 6.50 -0.39
N GLY A 54 4.61 5.59 -0.20
CA GLY A 54 4.89 4.22 0.26
C GLY A 54 4.78 3.99 1.75
N TYR A 55 4.30 4.96 2.51
CA TYR A 55 4.28 4.87 3.98
C TYR A 55 3.38 3.74 4.47
N SER A 56 2.12 3.67 4.01
CA SER A 56 1.19 2.61 4.41
C SER A 56 1.62 1.24 3.90
N ALA A 57 2.16 1.18 2.69
CA ALA A 57 2.71 -0.08 2.14
C ALA A 57 3.85 -0.60 3.01
N LEU A 58 4.71 0.30 3.49
CA LEU A 58 5.80 -0.07 4.38
C LEU A 58 5.28 -0.62 5.71
N LEU A 59 4.26 0.03 6.29
CA LEU A 59 3.63 -0.44 7.53
C LEU A 59 3.04 -1.84 7.37
N LEU A 60 2.31 -2.07 6.27
CA LEU A 60 1.71 -3.37 5.99
C LEU A 60 2.77 -4.45 5.76
N ALA A 61 3.81 -4.12 4.99
CA ALA A 61 4.88 -5.06 4.70
C ALA A 61 5.67 -5.47 5.94
N GLU A 62 5.89 -4.52 6.85
CA GLU A 62 6.57 -4.78 8.11
C GLU A 62 5.72 -5.65 9.04
N ARG A 63 4.41 -5.35 9.12
CA ARG A 63 3.49 -6.08 10.01
C ARG A 63 3.22 -7.50 9.52
N PHE A 64 3.19 -7.70 8.21
CA PHE A 64 2.89 -8.99 7.58
C PHE A 64 4.05 -9.42 6.69
N PRO A 65 5.14 -9.94 7.28
CA PRO A 65 6.38 -10.19 6.54
C PRO A 65 6.28 -11.29 5.48
N SER A 66 5.22 -12.08 5.50
CA SER A 66 4.99 -13.13 4.49
C SER A 66 4.04 -12.69 3.37
N SER A 67 3.52 -11.46 3.44
CA SER A 67 2.56 -10.98 2.45
C SER A 67 3.25 -10.47 1.19
N GLU A 68 2.60 -10.70 0.04
CA GLU A 68 2.92 -10.05 -1.22
C GLU A 68 2.00 -8.84 -1.35
N ILE A 69 2.56 -7.70 -1.72
CA ILE A 69 1.80 -6.45 -1.82
C ILE A 69 1.94 -5.86 -3.20
N ASP A 70 0.79 -5.58 -3.84
CA ASP A 70 0.73 -4.76 -5.03
C ASP A 70 0.15 -3.41 -4.63
N THR A 71 0.85 -2.32 -4.94
CA THR A 71 0.41 -0.97 -4.63
C THR A 71 0.50 -0.10 -5.88
N ILE A 72 -0.50 0.76 -6.09
CA ILE A 72 -0.66 1.50 -7.34
C ILE A 72 -0.69 3.00 -7.07
N GLU A 73 0.15 3.74 -7.81
CA GLU A 73 0.24 5.20 -7.72
C GLU A 73 0.23 5.81 -9.11
N VAL A 74 -0.54 6.87 -9.30
CA VAL A 74 -0.65 7.57 -10.59
C VAL A 74 0.39 8.67 -10.74
N ASP A 75 0.90 9.23 -9.64
CA ASP A 75 1.88 10.31 -9.66
C ASP A 75 3.30 9.76 -9.77
N PRO A 76 4.05 10.08 -10.86
CA PRO A 76 5.39 9.53 -11.06
C PRO A 76 6.38 9.89 -9.95
N GLU A 77 6.30 11.11 -9.41
CA GLU A 77 7.20 11.55 -8.34
C GLU A 77 6.99 10.75 -7.06
N ARG A 78 5.73 10.60 -6.67
CA ARG A 78 5.37 9.82 -5.47
C ARG A 78 5.75 8.37 -5.64
N HIS A 79 5.48 7.81 -6.81
CA HIS A 79 5.85 6.43 -7.14
C HIS A 79 7.36 6.22 -6.97
N GLU A 80 8.18 7.14 -7.48
CA GLU A 80 9.64 7.02 -7.38
C GLU A 80 10.10 7.02 -5.92
N ILE A 81 9.53 7.88 -5.09
CA ILE A 81 9.84 7.92 -3.66
C ILE A 81 9.48 6.59 -3.00
N ALA A 82 8.32 6.04 -3.33
CA ALA A 82 7.87 4.75 -2.79
C ALA A 82 8.79 3.61 -3.19
N VAL A 83 9.19 3.54 -4.47
CA VAL A 83 10.11 2.53 -4.97
C VAL A 83 11.44 2.59 -4.23
N SER A 84 11.99 3.81 -4.06
CA SER A 84 13.24 4.02 -3.33
C SER A 84 13.12 3.56 -1.88
N ALA A 85 12.00 3.87 -1.23
CA ALA A 85 11.77 3.47 0.16
C ALA A 85 11.73 1.95 0.31
N MET A 86 11.05 1.26 -0.59
CA MET A 86 10.96 -0.21 -0.55
C MET A 86 12.31 -0.86 -0.78
N LYS A 87 13.09 -0.33 -1.70
CA LYS A 87 14.43 -0.81 -1.97
C LYS A 87 15.34 -0.61 -0.75
N GLU A 88 15.29 0.57 -0.14
CA GLU A 88 16.06 0.88 1.06
C GLU A 88 15.66 -0.01 2.23
N ALA A 89 14.37 -0.36 2.33
CA ALA A 89 13.85 -1.25 3.37
C ALA A 89 14.12 -2.74 3.10
N GLY A 90 14.64 -3.08 1.91
CA GLY A 90 14.87 -4.47 1.54
C GLY A 90 13.58 -5.23 1.25
N MET A 91 12.53 -4.54 0.85
CA MET A 91 11.21 -5.11 0.62
C MET A 91 10.80 -5.16 -0.85
N GLU A 92 11.70 -4.80 -1.76
CA GLU A 92 11.38 -4.70 -3.18
C GLU A 92 10.96 -6.04 -3.82
N ASP A 93 11.35 -7.15 -3.23
CA ASP A 93 11.00 -8.47 -3.75
C ASP A 93 9.53 -8.84 -3.53
N ARG A 94 8.88 -8.25 -2.54
CA ARG A 94 7.50 -8.58 -2.19
C ARG A 94 6.54 -7.40 -2.16
N VAL A 95 7.04 -6.18 -2.27
CA VAL A 95 6.23 -4.97 -2.42
C VAL A 95 6.44 -4.43 -3.82
N HIS A 96 5.44 -4.58 -4.67
CA HIS A 96 5.49 -4.22 -6.08
C HIS A 96 4.75 -2.91 -6.28
N CYS A 97 5.52 -1.85 -6.54
CA CYS A 97 4.97 -0.51 -6.77
C CYS A 97 4.68 -0.33 -8.26
N HIS A 98 3.43 -0.11 -8.60
CA HIS A 98 2.98 0.07 -9.98
C HIS A 98 2.66 1.53 -10.26
N LEU A 99 3.17 2.06 -11.35
CA LEU A 99 2.85 3.42 -11.79
C LEU A 99 1.78 3.38 -12.87
N GLY A 100 0.68 4.04 -12.63
CA GLY A 100 -0.37 4.14 -13.62
C GLY A 100 -1.75 4.32 -13.02
N ASP A 101 -2.75 4.33 -13.88
CA ASP A 101 -4.16 4.36 -13.47
C ASP A 101 -4.55 2.99 -12.92
N ALA A 102 -5.27 2.99 -11.80
CA ALA A 102 -5.64 1.76 -11.11
C ALA A 102 -6.41 0.79 -12.01
N ALA A 103 -7.38 1.29 -12.79
CA ALA A 103 -8.18 0.44 -13.67
C ALA A 103 -7.31 -0.28 -14.71
N ASP A 104 -6.32 0.42 -15.26
CA ASP A 104 -5.41 -0.16 -16.25
C ASP A 104 -4.47 -1.19 -15.61
N ILE A 105 -3.89 -0.85 -14.47
CA ILE A 105 -2.96 -1.75 -13.78
C ILE A 105 -3.68 -3.01 -13.32
N LEU A 106 -4.90 -2.88 -12.79
CA LEU A 106 -5.67 -4.03 -12.30
C LEU A 106 -5.89 -5.09 -13.38
N LYS A 107 -5.99 -4.69 -14.63
CA LYS A 107 -6.14 -5.62 -15.75
C LYS A 107 -4.90 -6.48 -15.97
N THR A 108 -3.75 -6.02 -15.51
CA THR A 108 -2.48 -6.75 -15.67
C THR A 108 -2.16 -7.66 -14.49
N LEU A 109 -2.86 -7.48 -13.37
CA LEU A 109 -2.63 -8.27 -12.17
C LEU A 109 -3.49 -9.53 -12.15
N SER A 110 -2.90 -10.64 -11.76
CA SER A 110 -3.62 -11.93 -11.68
C SER A 110 -3.72 -12.41 -10.25
N GLY A 111 -4.60 -13.39 -10.01
CA GLY A 111 -4.80 -13.96 -8.69
C GLY A 111 -5.78 -13.17 -7.84
N THR A 112 -5.84 -13.49 -6.56
CA THR A 112 -6.76 -12.85 -5.63
C THR A 112 -6.06 -12.22 -4.45
N TYR A 113 -6.73 -11.24 -3.84
CA TYR A 113 -6.23 -10.49 -2.70
C TYR A 113 -7.11 -10.73 -1.48
N ASP A 114 -6.48 -10.80 -0.32
CA ASP A 114 -7.16 -11.01 0.97
C ASP A 114 -7.45 -9.71 1.69
N PHE A 115 -6.71 -8.66 1.37
CA PHE A 115 -6.89 -7.35 1.98
C PHE A 115 -6.74 -6.27 0.93
N LEU A 116 -7.67 -5.31 0.93
CA LEU A 116 -7.67 -4.18 0.03
C LEU A 116 -7.66 -2.90 0.85
N TYR A 117 -6.72 -2.00 0.58
CA TYR A 117 -6.69 -0.68 1.16
C TYR A 117 -6.86 0.37 0.06
N LEU A 118 -7.94 1.15 0.16
CA LEU A 118 -8.26 2.21 -0.78
C LEU A 118 -7.92 3.57 -0.16
N ASP A 119 -6.94 4.26 -0.73
CA ASP A 119 -6.52 5.59 -0.29
C ASP A 119 -6.32 6.51 -1.50
N GLY A 120 -7.11 6.32 -2.52
CA GLY A 120 -7.07 7.11 -3.74
C GLY A 120 -8.18 8.18 -3.78
N PRO A 121 -8.37 8.82 -4.94
CA PRO A 121 -9.42 9.81 -5.11
C PRO A 121 -10.81 9.21 -4.88
N LYS A 122 -11.58 9.83 -3.99
CA LYS A 122 -12.89 9.33 -3.57
C LYS A 122 -13.88 9.11 -4.72
N GLY A 123 -13.86 9.98 -5.72
CA GLY A 123 -14.78 9.90 -6.84
C GLY A 123 -14.63 8.66 -7.71
N GLN A 124 -13.57 7.90 -7.52
CA GLN A 124 -13.27 6.70 -8.31
C GLN A 124 -13.48 5.40 -7.55
N TYR A 125 -13.83 5.47 -6.28
CA TYR A 125 -13.95 4.28 -5.44
C TYR A 125 -14.92 3.23 -5.99
N LEU A 126 -16.10 3.64 -6.41
CA LEU A 126 -17.10 2.71 -6.94
C LEU A 126 -16.59 1.98 -8.18
N ARG A 127 -15.98 2.74 -9.10
CA ARG A 127 -15.42 2.18 -10.33
C ARG A 127 -14.28 1.22 -10.02
N GLU A 128 -13.40 1.60 -9.11
CA GLU A 128 -12.29 0.76 -8.68
C GLU A 128 -12.78 -0.53 -8.03
N LEU A 129 -13.80 -0.43 -7.15
CA LEU A 129 -14.39 -1.60 -6.51
C LEU A 129 -14.97 -2.58 -7.52
N MET A 130 -15.61 -2.09 -8.57
CA MET A 130 -16.14 -2.95 -9.62
C MET A 130 -15.05 -3.73 -10.36
N GLU A 131 -13.90 -3.10 -10.59
CA GLU A 131 -12.74 -3.74 -11.22
C GLU A 131 -12.05 -4.73 -10.27
N ILE A 132 -12.09 -4.46 -8.97
CA ILE A 132 -11.37 -5.25 -7.98
C ILE A 132 -12.18 -6.45 -7.49
N GLU A 133 -13.52 -6.36 -7.43
CA GLU A 133 -14.37 -7.40 -6.87
C GLU A 133 -14.00 -8.81 -7.35
N PRO A 134 -13.78 -9.05 -8.66
CA PRO A 134 -13.39 -10.39 -9.12
C PRO A 134 -12.03 -10.85 -8.60
N LYS A 135 -11.23 -9.93 -8.08
CA LYS A 135 -9.88 -10.21 -7.58
C LYS A 135 -9.82 -10.37 -6.07
N LEU A 136 -10.97 -10.33 -5.39
CA LEU A 136 -11.02 -10.50 -3.94
C LEU A 136 -11.24 -11.96 -3.59
N SER A 137 -10.48 -12.45 -2.60
CA SER A 137 -10.69 -13.78 -2.06
C SER A 137 -12.02 -13.83 -1.28
N PRO A 138 -12.57 -15.03 -1.02
CA PRO A 138 -13.83 -15.13 -0.24
C PRO A 138 -13.74 -14.55 1.17
N ARG A 139 -12.55 -14.45 1.73
CA ARG A 139 -12.32 -13.93 3.08
C ARG A 139 -11.79 -12.50 3.10
N ALA A 140 -11.77 -11.83 1.95
CA ALA A 140 -11.16 -10.52 1.83
C ALA A 140 -11.81 -9.46 2.70
N VAL A 141 -10.98 -8.56 3.22
CA VAL A 141 -11.41 -7.38 3.97
C VAL A 141 -11.03 -6.13 3.20
N ILE A 142 -11.93 -5.16 3.15
CA ILE A 142 -11.71 -3.89 2.47
C ILE A 142 -11.63 -2.79 3.53
N CYS A 143 -10.57 -2.00 3.48
CA CYS A 143 -10.40 -0.83 4.32
C CYS A 143 -10.26 0.38 3.40
N ALA A 144 -11.10 1.40 3.61
CA ALA A 144 -11.06 2.62 2.81
C ALA A 144 -10.86 3.82 3.72
N ASP A 145 -9.92 4.70 3.34
CA ASP A 145 -9.62 5.90 4.09
C ASP A 145 -10.39 7.09 3.53
N ASN A 146 -10.92 7.92 4.42
CA ASN A 146 -11.64 9.15 4.05
C ASN A 146 -12.86 8.94 3.15
N VAL A 147 -13.59 7.88 3.38
CA VAL A 147 -14.83 7.63 2.61
C VAL A 147 -15.97 8.46 3.14
#